data_0c33e4e3221ad3936dd419f08165cd64
#
_entry.id   0c33e4e3221ad3936dd419f08165cd64
#
_cell.length_a   1.000
_cell.length_b   1.000
_cell.length_c   1.000
_cell.angle_alpha   90.00
_cell.angle_beta   90.00
_cell.angle_gamma   90.00
#
_symmetry.space_group_name_H-M   'P 1'
#
loop_
_entity.id
_entity.type
_entity.pdbx_description
1 polymer ?
#
loop_
_entity_poly.entity_id
_entity_poly.type
_entity_poly.pdbx_seq_one_letter_code
_entity_poly.pdbx_strand_id
1 'polypeptide(L)'
;MCEKKMGKKIRIFFVIVLTIFFVPGMIVAKDSKIQKKEEYSNARIKDYRIGAGDVLNINVWKEPELSLETARVRTDGKLTFPLLGDLQAAGLPPMVLKDKIEKGLKEFVEAPTVTVTLLSPESKKFYILGEVQNTGEYPILKNLTVMQAFALA
;
A
#
# COMPACT_ATOMS: atom_id res chain seq x y z
N MET A 1 -42.95 46.02 43.78
CA MET A 1 -41.54 45.97 44.26
C MET A 1 -40.91 44.61 43.91
N CYS A 2 -40.71 44.38 42.62
CA CYS A 2 -40.19 43.09 42.14
C CYS A 2 -39.55 43.23 40.73
N GLU A 3 -38.54 44.11 40.57
CA GLU A 3 -37.88 44.31 39.28
C GLU A 3 -36.38 44.61 39.40
N LYS A 4 -35.66 43.89 40.23
CA LYS A 4 -34.21 44.16 40.35
C LYS A 4 -33.29 42.94 40.49
N LYS A 5 -33.78 41.73 40.18
CA LYS A 5 -32.94 40.51 40.29
C LYS A 5 -32.62 39.79 38.98
N MET A 6 -33.20 40.18 37.86
CA MET A 6 -33.02 39.48 36.59
C MET A 6 -31.80 39.95 35.77
N GLY A 7 -31.34 41.19 35.99
CA GLY A 7 -30.25 41.79 35.20
C GLY A 7 -28.84 41.25 35.52
N LYS A 8 -28.58 40.69 36.70
CA LYS A 8 -27.24 40.16 37.05
C LYS A 8 -26.95 38.77 36.49
N LYS A 9 -27.95 37.90 36.42
CA LYS A 9 -27.77 36.53 35.89
C LYS A 9 -27.59 36.52 34.38
N ILE A 10 -28.19 37.40 33.65
CA ILE A 10 -28.05 37.52 32.20
C ILE A 10 -26.69 38.09 31.83
N ARG A 11 -26.15 39.03 32.58
CA ARG A 11 -24.79 39.55 32.37
C ARG A 11 -23.69 38.51 32.62
N ILE A 12 -23.85 37.63 33.60
CA ILE A 12 -22.89 36.55 33.90
C ILE A 12 -22.96 35.48 32.80
N PHE A 13 -24.15 35.20 32.30
CA PHE A 13 -24.33 34.23 31.18
C PHE A 13 -23.69 34.71 29.87
N PHE A 14 -23.79 36.03 29.58
CA PHE A 14 -23.16 36.59 28.39
C PHE A 14 -21.63 36.66 28.46
N VAL A 15 -21.06 36.86 29.67
CA VAL A 15 -19.61 36.85 29.87
C VAL A 15 -19.05 35.42 29.76
N ILE A 16 -19.77 34.40 30.24
CA ILE A 16 -19.36 32.99 30.13
C ILE A 16 -19.45 32.50 28.68
N VAL A 17 -20.46 32.92 27.90
CA VAL A 17 -20.57 32.54 26.49
C VAL A 17 -19.50 33.22 25.63
N LEU A 18 -19.07 34.43 25.96
CA LEU A 18 -18.01 35.13 25.21
C LEU A 18 -16.60 34.59 25.49
N THR A 19 -16.35 33.98 26.65
CA THR A 19 -15.05 33.40 27.00
C THR A 19 -14.85 32.00 26.42
N ILE A 20 -15.91 31.29 26.04
CA ILE A 20 -15.82 29.94 25.42
C ILE A 20 -15.43 30.02 23.92
N PHE A 21 -15.57 31.19 23.29
CA PHE A 21 -15.30 31.35 21.84
C PHE A 21 -13.86 31.75 21.52
N PHE A 22 -12.98 31.96 22.53
CA PHE A 22 -11.58 32.26 22.33
C PHE A 22 -10.67 31.09 22.78
N VAL A 23 -10.90 29.90 22.22
CA VAL A 23 -9.87 28.87 22.18
C VAL A 23 -9.07 29.13 20.89
N PRO A 24 -7.82 29.63 20.98
CA PRO A 24 -6.97 29.69 19.82
C PRO A 24 -6.81 28.25 19.31
N GLY A 25 -7.24 28.05 18.06
CA GLY A 25 -7.14 26.76 17.41
C GLY A 25 -5.74 26.19 17.60
N MET A 26 -5.65 25.14 18.39
CA MET A 26 -4.49 24.29 18.45
C MET A 26 -4.43 23.64 17.07
N ILE A 27 -3.69 24.29 16.16
CA ILE A 27 -3.32 23.74 14.86
C ILE A 27 -2.51 22.50 15.20
N VAL A 28 -3.19 21.35 15.21
CA VAL A 28 -2.51 20.06 15.12
C VAL A 28 -1.80 20.10 13.77
N ALA A 29 -0.52 20.41 13.81
CA ALA A 29 0.38 20.24 12.69
C ALA A 29 0.41 18.73 12.40
N LYS A 30 -0.56 18.29 11.59
CA LYS A 30 -0.66 16.92 11.11
C LYS A 30 0.59 16.67 10.29
N ASP A 31 1.41 15.77 10.75
CA ASP A 31 2.74 15.45 10.23
C ASP A 31 2.68 15.22 8.70
N SER A 32 2.96 16.27 7.94
CA SER A 32 2.99 16.23 6.47
C SER A 32 4.06 15.28 5.93
N LYS A 33 5.03 14.89 6.76
CA LYS A 33 6.08 13.93 6.43
C LYS A 33 5.57 12.49 6.34
N ILE A 34 4.59 12.10 7.19
CA ILE A 34 4.03 10.75 7.17
C ILE A 34 3.15 10.57 5.93
N GLN A 35 2.30 11.53 5.63
CA GLN A 35 1.44 11.47 4.43
C GLN A 35 2.26 11.44 3.13
N LYS A 36 3.33 12.25 3.05
CA LYS A 36 4.19 12.26 1.87
C LYS A 36 4.97 10.96 1.68
N LYS A 37 5.31 10.25 2.77
CA LYS A 37 5.97 8.94 2.71
C LYS A 37 5.03 7.84 2.25
N GLU A 38 3.77 7.86 2.69
CA GLU A 38 2.73 6.92 2.26
C GLU A 38 2.33 7.14 0.80
N GLU A 39 2.17 8.39 0.37
CA GLU A 39 1.88 8.75 -1.02
C GLU A 39 3.02 8.33 -1.96
N TYR A 40 4.28 8.52 -1.55
CA TYR A 40 5.45 8.11 -2.32
C TYR A 40 5.62 6.59 -2.37
N SER A 41 5.27 5.87 -1.30
CA SER A 41 5.23 4.40 -1.27
C SER A 41 4.12 3.85 -2.18
N ASN A 42 2.93 4.42 -2.10
CA ASN A 42 1.78 4.03 -2.91
C ASN A 42 1.97 4.34 -4.42
N ALA A 43 2.62 5.44 -4.76
CA ALA A 43 2.95 5.77 -6.14
C ALA A 43 3.92 4.73 -6.75
N ARG A 44 4.92 4.27 -5.99
CA ARG A 44 5.87 3.25 -6.46
C ARG A 44 5.23 1.88 -6.67
N ILE A 45 4.28 1.49 -5.82
CA ILE A 45 3.54 0.24 -5.96
C ILE A 45 2.61 0.29 -7.19
N LYS A 46 2.10 1.48 -7.51
CA LYS A 46 1.21 1.70 -8.67
C LYS A 46 1.92 1.49 -10.02
N ASP A 47 3.21 1.75 -10.06
CA ASP A 47 4.03 1.63 -11.28
C ASP A 47 4.65 0.25 -11.47
N TYR A 48 4.71 -0.59 -10.43
CA TYR A 48 5.24 -1.94 -10.56
C TYR A 48 4.26 -2.83 -11.32
N ARG A 49 4.76 -3.48 -12.36
CA ARG A 49 4.03 -4.52 -13.08
C ARG A 49 4.67 -5.86 -12.80
N ILE A 50 3.87 -6.79 -12.36
CA ILE A 50 4.26 -8.18 -12.10
C ILE A 50 4.86 -8.77 -13.38
N GLY A 51 5.96 -9.46 -13.26
CA GLY A 51 6.61 -10.18 -14.36
C GLY A 51 6.65 -11.69 -14.14
N ALA A 52 7.02 -12.41 -15.17
CA ALA A 52 7.26 -13.85 -15.08
C ALA A 52 8.46 -14.11 -14.14
N GLY A 53 8.33 -15.08 -13.24
CA GLY A 53 9.32 -15.41 -12.25
C GLY A 53 9.11 -14.71 -10.90
N ASP A 54 8.37 -13.62 -10.83
CA ASP A 54 8.11 -12.92 -9.57
C ASP A 54 7.45 -13.82 -8.55
N VAL A 55 7.80 -13.57 -7.29
CA VAL A 55 7.25 -14.29 -6.14
C VAL A 55 6.32 -13.36 -5.37
N LEU A 56 5.07 -13.79 -5.22
CA LEU A 56 4.02 -13.07 -4.53
C LEU A 56 3.58 -13.82 -3.27
N ASN A 57 3.13 -13.09 -2.28
CA ASN A 57 2.33 -13.61 -1.18
C ASN A 57 0.89 -13.13 -1.40
N ILE A 58 -0.05 -14.04 -1.36
CA ILE A 58 -1.47 -13.77 -1.54
C ILE A 58 -2.19 -14.28 -0.31
N ASN A 59 -2.70 -13.36 0.49
CA ASN A 59 -3.41 -13.67 1.72
C ASN A 59 -4.90 -13.36 1.55
N VAL A 60 -5.75 -14.33 1.86
CA VAL A 60 -7.20 -14.19 1.89
C VAL A 60 -7.65 -14.14 3.35
N TRP A 61 -8.24 -13.03 3.75
CA TRP A 61 -8.67 -12.82 5.14
C TRP A 61 -9.68 -13.88 5.60
N LYS A 62 -9.40 -14.51 6.73
CA LYS A 62 -10.18 -15.62 7.35
C LYS A 62 -10.20 -16.93 6.56
N GLU A 63 -9.50 -17.02 5.42
CA GLU A 63 -9.45 -18.23 4.60
C GLU A 63 -7.99 -18.65 4.39
N PRO A 64 -7.35 -19.29 5.39
CA PRO A 64 -5.95 -19.69 5.28
C PRO A 64 -5.74 -20.76 4.19
N GLU A 65 -6.73 -21.60 3.92
CA GLU A 65 -6.67 -22.64 2.89
C GLU A 65 -6.62 -22.07 1.45
N LEU A 66 -7.12 -20.85 1.27
CA LEU A 66 -7.06 -20.12 0.00
C LEU A 66 -5.86 -19.19 -0.09
N SER A 67 -5.08 -19.07 1.00
CA SER A 67 -3.91 -18.19 1.05
C SER A 67 -2.67 -18.90 0.52
N LEU A 68 -1.87 -18.18 -0.26
CA LEU A 68 -0.61 -18.65 -0.82
C LEU A 68 0.55 -17.84 -0.23
N GLU A 69 1.31 -18.44 0.68
CA GLU A 69 2.50 -17.79 1.27
C GLU A 69 3.56 -17.48 0.22
N THR A 70 3.70 -18.38 -0.75
CA THR A 70 4.69 -18.25 -1.84
C THR A 70 4.06 -18.66 -3.16
N ALA A 71 3.63 -17.68 -3.93
CA ALA A 71 3.03 -17.85 -5.23
C ALA A 71 3.97 -17.34 -6.33
N ARG A 72 4.60 -18.24 -7.07
CA ARG A 72 5.50 -17.88 -8.18
C ARG A 72 4.70 -17.69 -9.48
N VAL A 73 4.95 -16.57 -10.15
CA VAL A 73 4.42 -16.32 -11.49
C VAL A 73 5.18 -17.18 -12.50
N ARG A 74 4.46 -17.99 -13.23
CA ARG A 74 5.02 -18.92 -14.23
C ARG A 74 5.60 -18.15 -15.44
N THR A 75 6.40 -18.85 -16.24
CA THR A 75 7.02 -18.28 -17.46
C THR A 75 6.00 -17.83 -18.50
N ASP A 76 4.81 -18.44 -18.50
CA ASP A 76 3.68 -18.02 -19.33
C ASP A 76 2.94 -16.78 -18.78
N GLY A 77 3.41 -16.21 -17.67
CA GLY A 77 2.85 -15.03 -17.03
C GLY A 77 1.61 -15.30 -16.18
N LYS A 78 1.25 -16.57 -15.98
CA LYS A 78 0.09 -16.96 -15.20
C LYS A 78 0.49 -17.37 -13.78
N LEU A 79 -0.49 -17.30 -12.89
CA LEU A 79 -0.43 -17.75 -11.51
C LEU A 79 -1.58 -18.74 -11.29
N THR A 80 -1.28 -19.91 -10.74
CA THR A 80 -2.33 -20.88 -10.34
C THR A 80 -2.82 -20.53 -8.95
N PHE A 81 -4.13 -20.32 -8.81
CA PHE A 81 -4.76 -19.95 -7.56
C PHE A 81 -5.86 -20.97 -7.19
N PRO A 82 -6.00 -21.36 -5.90
CA PRO A 82 -7.06 -22.27 -5.47
C PRO A 82 -8.44 -21.79 -5.92
N LEU A 83 -9.31 -22.71 -6.31
CA LEU A 83 -10.67 -22.49 -6.81
C LEU A 83 -10.77 -21.72 -8.15
N LEU A 84 -9.84 -20.80 -8.45
CA LEU A 84 -9.89 -19.96 -9.65
C LEU A 84 -9.06 -20.52 -10.82
N GLY A 85 -8.17 -21.48 -10.54
CA GLY A 85 -7.28 -22.03 -11.56
C GLY A 85 -6.21 -21.02 -12.01
N ASP A 86 -5.93 -20.97 -13.30
CA ASP A 86 -4.87 -20.15 -13.88
C ASP A 86 -5.33 -18.71 -14.13
N LEU A 87 -4.70 -17.75 -13.46
CA LEU A 87 -4.96 -16.31 -13.56
C LEU A 87 -3.78 -15.61 -14.26
N GLN A 88 -4.07 -14.74 -15.22
CA GLN A 88 -3.04 -13.85 -15.79
C GLN A 88 -2.59 -12.85 -14.72
N ALA A 89 -1.32 -12.93 -14.34
CA ALA A 89 -0.67 -12.05 -13.37
C ALA A 89 0.35 -11.11 -14.01
N ALA A 90 1.16 -11.59 -14.95
CA ALA A 90 2.16 -10.78 -15.63
C ALA A 90 1.56 -9.60 -16.39
N GLY A 91 2.23 -8.45 -16.32
CA GLY A 91 1.78 -7.18 -16.91
C GLY A 91 0.80 -6.40 -16.04
N LEU A 92 0.22 -7.01 -15.02
CA LEU A 92 -0.73 -6.37 -14.11
C LEU A 92 -0.03 -5.75 -12.90
N PRO A 93 -0.51 -4.60 -12.41
CA PRO A 93 -0.17 -4.13 -11.07
C PRO A 93 -0.72 -5.07 -10.00
N PRO A 94 -0.07 -5.22 -8.82
CA PRO A 94 -0.55 -6.06 -7.72
C PRO A 94 -1.99 -5.75 -7.29
N MET A 95 -2.38 -4.47 -7.32
CA MET A 95 -3.75 -4.04 -6.98
C MET A 95 -4.79 -4.59 -7.96
N VAL A 96 -4.49 -4.61 -9.25
CA VAL A 96 -5.41 -5.14 -10.26
C VAL A 96 -5.52 -6.66 -10.14
N LEU A 97 -4.41 -7.35 -9.82
CA LEU A 97 -4.44 -8.79 -9.54
C LEU A 97 -5.29 -9.09 -8.31
N LYS A 98 -5.14 -8.33 -7.24
CA LYS A 98 -5.99 -8.38 -6.04
C LYS A 98 -7.48 -8.31 -6.41
N ASP A 99 -7.87 -7.24 -7.12
CA ASP A 99 -9.28 -7.03 -7.52
C ASP A 99 -9.82 -8.18 -8.38
N LYS A 100 -8.97 -8.77 -9.22
CA LYS A 100 -9.31 -9.90 -10.06
C LYS A 100 -9.58 -11.16 -9.25
N ILE A 101 -8.73 -11.43 -8.24
CA ILE A 101 -8.90 -12.56 -7.32
C ILE A 101 -10.16 -12.36 -6.48
N GLU A 102 -10.36 -11.17 -5.88
CA GLU A 102 -11.56 -10.86 -5.09
C GLU A 102 -12.84 -11.06 -5.90
N LYS A 103 -12.86 -10.64 -7.16
CA LYS A 103 -14.03 -10.84 -8.05
C LYS A 103 -14.30 -12.32 -8.31
N GLY A 104 -13.25 -13.10 -8.57
CA GLY A 104 -13.42 -14.54 -8.80
C GLY A 104 -13.89 -15.28 -7.54
N LEU A 105 -13.36 -14.93 -6.38
CA LEU A 105 -13.71 -15.57 -5.10
C LEU A 105 -15.12 -15.27 -4.62
N LYS A 106 -15.82 -14.25 -5.12
CA LYS A 106 -17.20 -13.91 -4.72
C LYS A 106 -18.21 -15.04 -4.99
N GLU A 107 -17.89 -15.95 -5.87
CA GLU A 107 -18.74 -17.13 -6.15
C GLU A 107 -18.59 -18.21 -5.06
N PHE A 108 -17.50 -18.19 -4.28
CA PHE A 108 -17.14 -19.24 -3.33
C PHE A 108 -17.11 -18.73 -1.88
N VAL A 109 -16.81 -17.43 -1.68
CA VAL A 109 -16.61 -16.82 -0.36
C VAL A 109 -17.44 -15.55 -0.25
N GLU A 110 -18.15 -15.40 0.86
CA GLU A 110 -18.91 -14.18 1.14
C GLU A 110 -17.94 -13.04 1.53
N ALA A 111 -17.97 -11.93 0.77
CA ALA A 111 -17.15 -10.74 0.97
C ALA A 111 -15.62 -11.01 1.10
N PRO A 112 -14.98 -11.67 0.11
CA PRO A 112 -13.55 -11.99 0.20
C PRO A 112 -12.70 -10.71 0.23
N THR A 113 -11.75 -10.67 1.15
CA THR A 113 -10.75 -9.59 1.24
C THR A 113 -9.37 -10.18 0.98
N VAL A 114 -8.73 -9.74 -0.09
CA VAL A 114 -7.44 -10.27 -0.54
C VAL A 114 -6.34 -9.23 -0.39
N THR A 115 -5.17 -9.67 0.03
CA THR A 115 -3.94 -8.87 0.05
C THR A 115 -2.90 -9.55 -0.84
N VAL A 116 -2.34 -8.80 -1.80
CA VAL A 116 -1.26 -9.27 -2.67
C VAL A 116 0.00 -8.48 -2.35
N THR A 117 1.04 -9.18 -1.92
CA THR A 117 2.35 -8.60 -1.57
C THR A 117 3.43 -9.18 -2.47
N LEU A 118 4.28 -8.34 -3.05
CA LEU A 118 5.46 -8.77 -3.78
C LEU A 118 6.56 -9.15 -2.77
N LEU A 119 6.96 -10.42 -2.75
CA LEU A 119 8.06 -10.92 -1.92
C LEU A 119 9.41 -10.74 -2.60
N SER A 120 9.52 -11.16 -3.87
CA SER A 120 10.76 -11.07 -4.64
C SER A 120 10.48 -10.68 -6.09
N PRO A 121 11.06 -9.57 -6.60
CA PRO A 121 10.93 -9.12 -7.99
C PRO A 121 11.94 -9.84 -8.88
N GLU A 122 11.78 -11.13 -9.07
CA GLU A 122 12.67 -11.98 -9.87
C GLU A 122 12.62 -11.67 -11.38
N SER A 123 11.57 -10.97 -11.85
CA SER A 123 11.42 -10.59 -13.26
C SER A 123 12.27 -9.40 -13.69
N LYS A 124 12.81 -8.64 -12.75
CA LYS A 124 13.59 -7.42 -13.03
C LYS A 124 14.99 -7.54 -12.48
N LYS A 125 15.91 -7.88 -13.36
CA LYS A 125 17.33 -8.09 -13.04
C LYS A 125 18.21 -7.40 -14.07
N PHE A 126 19.44 -7.08 -13.67
CA PHE A 126 20.50 -6.68 -14.58
C PHE A 126 21.75 -7.48 -14.27
N TYR A 127 22.63 -7.59 -15.25
CA TYR A 127 23.86 -8.32 -15.16
C TYR A 127 25.04 -7.37 -15.28
N ILE A 128 26.03 -7.50 -14.40
CA ILE A 128 27.29 -6.79 -14.51
C ILE A 128 28.38 -7.81 -14.87
N LEU A 129 29.05 -7.56 -15.98
CA LEU A 129 30.13 -8.38 -16.51
C LEU A 129 31.34 -7.48 -16.81
N GLY A 130 32.56 -8.03 -16.75
CA GLY A 130 33.78 -7.33 -17.04
C GLY A 130 34.75 -7.24 -15.86
N GLU A 131 35.67 -6.30 -15.91
CA GLU A 131 36.67 -6.07 -14.85
C GLU A 131 36.09 -5.21 -13.72
N VAL A 132 35.21 -5.80 -12.92
CA VAL A 132 34.61 -5.22 -11.70
C VAL A 132 34.86 -6.14 -10.53
N GLN A 133 34.76 -5.65 -9.29
CA GLN A 133 35.03 -6.44 -8.09
C GLN A 133 34.05 -7.59 -7.93
N ASN A 134 32.77 -7.34 -8.21
CA ASN A 134 31.69 -8.34 -8.07
C ASN A 134 30.87 -8.42 -9.35
N THR A 135 31.21 -9.37 -10.21
CA THR A 135 30.39 -9.71 -11.38
C THR A 135 29.20 -10.56 -10.96
N GLY A 136 28.04 -10.36 -11.60
CA GLY A 136 26.88 -11.19 -11.28
C GLY A 136 25.55 -10.60 -11.68
N GLU A 137 24.51 -11.21 -11.16
CA GLU A 137 23.11 -10.85 -11.34
C GLU A 137 22.62 -10.01 -10.15
N TYR A 138 21.98 -8.88 -10.43
CA TYR A 138 21.47 -7.95 -9.43
C TYR A 138 19.99 -7.66 -9.65
N PRO A 139 19.14 -7.76 -8.62
CA PRO A 139 17.73 -7.40 -8.76
C PRO A 139 17.53 -5.90 -8.83
N ILE A 140 16.59 -5.43 -9.65
CA ILE A 140 16.20 -4.03 -9.73
C ILE A 140 15.10 -3.75 -8.71
N LEU A 141 15.48 -3.41 -7.49
CA LEU A 141 14.55 -3.09 -6.39
C LEU A 141 14.06 -1.65 -6.41
N LYS A 142 14.75 -0.78 -7.13
CA LYS A 142 14.46 0.66 -7.25
C LYS A 142 14.98 1.18 -8.59
N ASN A 143 14.53 2.35 -8.98
CA ASN A 143 15.11 3.00 -10.17
C ASN A 143 16.59 3.28 -9.92
N LEU A 144 17.43 2.62 -10.70
CA LEU A 144 18.89 2.76 -10.66
C LEU A 144 19.36 3.44 -11.94
N THR A 145 20.32 4.35 -11.81
CA THR A 145 21.11 4.83 -12.94
C THR A 145 22.24 3.85 -13.24
N VAL A 146 22.79 3.90 -14.45
CA VAL A 146 23.94 3.07 -14.85
C VAL A 146 25.11 3.22 -13.87
N MET A 147 25.41 4.48 -13.46
CA MET A 147 26.47 4.77 -12.50
C MET A 147 26.22 4.15 -11.11
N GLN A 148 24.96 4.15 -10.67
CA GLN A 148 24.58 3.49 -9.40
C GLN A 148 24.66 1.97 -9.50
N ALA A 149 24.35 1.39 -10.67
CA ALA A 149 24.50 -0.03 -10.89
C ALA A 149 25.97 -0.45 -10.84
N PHE A 150 26.88 0.31 -11.47
CA PHE A 150 28.32 0.07 -11.37
C PHE A 150 28.86 0.22 -9.95
N ALA A 151 28.31 1.13 -9.15
CA ALA A 151 28.74 1.31 -7.75
C ALA A 151 28.32 0.12 -6.83
N LEU A 152 27.48 -0.79 -7.31
CA LEU A 152 27.09 -2.01 -6.59
C LEU A 152 28.01 -3.21 -6.90
N ALA A 153 28.76 -3.13 -7.97
CA ALA A 153 29.69 -4.15 -8.44
C ALA A 153 31.11 -3.92 -7.94
#